data_a44fc010f821b55ed413e6c125ff0f05
#
_entry.id   a44fc010f821b55ed413e6c125ff0f05
#
_cell.length_a   1.000
_cell.length_b   1.000
_cell.length_c   1.000
_cell.angle_alpha   90.00
_cell.angle_beta   90.00
_cell.angle_gamma   90.00
#
_symmetry.space_group_name_H-M   'P 1'
#
loop_
_entity.id
_entity.type
_entity.pdbx_description
1 polymer ?
#
loop_
_entity_poly.entity_id
_entity_poly.type
_entity_poly.pdbx_seq_one_letter_code
_entity_poly.pdbx_strand_id
1 'polypeptide(L)'
;MSEEIVALVDRAGTVVGSAPRSVVRRDNLLHAATGVLVRDGTGRIYVHRRSADKDWAPGFHDCAAGGVMQDGEMPDGAAARELAEELGVTGARLRPFGTSLYEDGETRCFEHVFETTWDGPVVHADREVVWGAWMTLAELDALLGRTNWPFVPDTRQLLTRLALDCVEDYAALASLVSRQTRSTGP
;
A
#
# COMPACT_ATOMS: atom_id res chain seq x y z
N MET A 1 15.44 -4.44 21.38
CA MET A 1 14.87 -3.39 20.48
C MET A 1 13.55 -2.98 21.11
N SER A 2 13.26 -1.69 21.22
CA SER A 2 11.94 -1.21 21.70
C SER A 2 10.90 -1.56 20.63
N GLU A 3 9.75 -2.01 21.08
CA GLU A 3 8.61 -2.29 20.19
C GLU A 3 8.13 -0.99 19.54
N GLU A 4 7.71 -1.06 18.27
CA GLU A 4 7.17 0.07 17.52
C GLU A 4 5.83 0.52 18.11
N ILE A 5 5.70 1.82 18.39
CA ILE A 5 4.45 2.43 18.87
C ILE A 5 3.73 3.07 17.68
N VAL A 6 2.54 2.59 17.39
CA VAL A 6 1.76 2.93 16.21
C VAL A 6 0.67 3.94 16.56
N ALA A 7 0.48 4.94 15.71
CA ALA A 7 -0.58 5.94 15.84
C ALA A 7 -1.96 5.31 15.60
N LEU A 8 -2.88 5.45 16.56
CA LEU A 8 -4.28 5.05 16.41
C LEU A 8 -5.10 6.24 15.91
N VAL A 9 -6.03 5.96 14.99
CA VAL A 9 -6.85 7.00 14.37
C VAL A 9 -8.33 6.63 14.40
N ASP A 10 -9.18 7.63 14.22
CA ASP A 10 -10.58 7.43 13.89
C ASP A 10 -10.78 7.23 12.37
N ARG A 11 -12.01 6.98 11.92
CA ARG A 11 -12.32 6.78 10.50
C ARG A 11 -12.16 8.03 9.63
N ALA A 12 -11.94 9.19 10.24
CA ALA A 12 -11.61 10.44 9.55
C ALA A 12 -10.09 10.68 9.46
N GLY A 13 -9.27 9.76 10.02
CA GLY A 13 -7.82 9.87 10.05
C GLY A 13 -7.28 10.78 11.18
N THR A 14 -8.14 11.19 12.13
CA THR A 14 -7.70 11.98 13.28
C THR A 14 -7.04 11.07 14.31
N VAL A 15 -5.83 11.43 14.76
CA VAL A 15 -5.11 10.68 15.81
C VAL A 15 -5.90 10.73 17.11
N VAL A 16 -6.19 9.56 17.68
CA VAL A 16 -6.95 9.38 18.94
C VAL A 16 -6.13 8.72 20.03
N GLY A 17 -4.90 8.29 19.75
CA GLY A 17 -3.99 7.66 20.69
C GLY A 17 -2.87 6.90 20.01
N SER A 18 -2.21 6.03 20.75
CA SER A 18 -1.17 5.14 20.22
C SER A 18 -1.15 3.83 20.99
N ALA A 19 -0.59 2.77 20.39
CA ALA A 19 -0.44 1.47 21.00
C ALA A 19 0.79 0.72 20.43
N PRO A 20 1.35 -0.23 21.17
CA PRO A 20 2.36 -1.15 20.62
C PRO A 20 1.81 -1.91 19.41
N ARG A 21 2.65 -2.12 18.38
CA ARG A 21 2.27 -2.81 17.13
C ARG A 21 1.67 -4.20 17.40
N SER A 22 2.18 -4.94 18.37
CA SER A 22 1.61 -6.24 18.77
C SER A 22 0.18 -6.13 19.27
N VAL A 23 -0.16 -5.06 20.01
CA VAL A 23 -1.53 -4.78 20.48
C VAL A 23 -2.43 -4.39 19.30
N VAL A 24 -1.94 -3.53 18.39
CA VAL A 24 -2.68 -3.13 17.18
C VAL A 24 -3.09 -4.36 16.37
N ARG A 25 -2.16 -5.29 16.15
CA ARG A 25 -2.41 -6.52 15.39
C ARG A 25 -3.32 -7.49 16.12
N ARG A 26 -3.07 -7.74 17.42
CA ARG A 26 -3.87 -8.67 18.22
C ARG A 26 -5.34 -8.24 18.33
N ASP A 27 -5.57 -6.95 18.56
CA ASP A 27 -6.91 -6.40 18.85
C ASP A 27 -7.57 -5.79 17.59
N ASN A 28 -6.92 -5.89 16.43
CA ASN A 28 -7.35 -5.33 15.15
C ASN A 28 -7.76 -3.84 15.27
N LEU A 29 -6.87 -3.02 15.86
CA LEU A 29 -7.14 -1.60 16.09
C LEU A 29 -6.99 -0.80 14.81
N LEU A 30 -7.87 0.20 14.62
CA LEU A 30 -7.76 1.12 13.49
C LEU A 30 -6.56 2.04 13.72
N HIS A 31 -5.61 1.99 12.79
CA HIS A 31 -4.32 2.67 12.90
C HIS A 31 -3.98 3.45 11.63
N ALA A 32 -3.07 4.41 11.77
CA ALA A 32 -2.55 5.17 10.65
C ALA A 32 -1.50 4.36 9.89
N ALA A 33 -1.52 4.46 8.57
CA ALA A 33 -0.56 3.85 7.66
C ALA A 33 -0.22 4.80 6.50
N THR A 34 0.84 4.48 5.78
CA THR A 34 1.20 5.14 4.52
C THR A 34 1.42 4.11 3.43
N GLY A 35 1.13 4.50 2.18
CA GLY A 35 1.45 3.72 0.99
C GLY A 35 1.95 4.62 -0.12
N VAL A 36 3.02 4.22 -0.80
CA VAL A 36 3.63 4.96 -1.91
C VAL A 36 3.57 4.13 -3.19
N LEU A 37 2.79 4.58 -4.17
CA LEU A 37 2.79 4.04 -5.52
C LEU A 37 4.02 4.58 -6.26
N VAL A 38 4.91 3.70 -6.69
CA VAL A 38 6.15 4.10 -7.37
C VAL A 38 6.02 3.87 -8.86
N ARG A 39 6.12 4.95 -9.65
CA ARG A 39 6.09 4.93 -11.11
C ARG A 39 7.47 5.23 -11.66
N ASP A 40 7.79 4.74 -12.85
CA ASP A 40 8.96 5.22 -13.60
C ASP A 40 8.58 6.28 -14.63
N GLY A 41 9.58 6.91 -15.25
CA GLY A 41 9.37 7.95 -16.27
C GLY A 41 8.66 7.45 -17.52
N THR A 42 8.47 6.13 -17.71
CA THR A 42 7.69 5.53 -18.80
C THR A 42 6.26 5.19 -18.41
N GLY A 43 5.88 5.44 -17.15
CA GLY A 43 4.55 5.18 -16.62
C GLY A 43 4.33 3.75 -16.10
N ARG A 44 5.38 2.91 -16.00
CA ARG A 44 5.27 1.60 -15.35
C ARG A 44 5.18 1.78 -13.84
N ILE A 45 4.50 0.87 -13.16
CA ILE A 45 4.41 0.81 -11.71
C ILE A 45 5.34 -0.28 -11.16
N TYR A 46 5.96 -0.02 -10.02
CA TYR A 46 6.77 -1.03 -9.34
C TYR A 46 5.88 -1.99 -8.56
N VAL A 47 5.94 -3.26 -8.92
CA VAL A 47 5.24 -4.34 -8.22
C VAL A 47 6.25 -5.18 -7.49
N HIS A 48 6.02 -5.47 -6.22
CA HIS A 48 6.91 -6.27 -5.40
C HIS A 48 6.20 -7.42 -4.70
N ARG A 49 6.94 -8.37 -4.17
CA ARG A 49 6.42 -9.45 -3.34
C ARG A 49 6.96 -9.32 -1.93
N ARG A 50 6.05 -9.30 -0.99
CA ARG A 50 6.29 -9.22 0.45
C ARG A 50 6.97 -10.50 0.95
N SER A 51 7.83 -10.39 1.94
CA SER A 51 8.41 -11.54 2.64
C SER A 51 7.31 -12.41 3.28
N ALA A 52 7.62 -13.70 3.43
CA ALA A 52 6.78 -14.62 4.19
C ALA A 52 6.76 -14.32 5.70
N ASP A 53 7.68 -13.48 6.19
CA ASP A 53 7.82 -13.11 7.59
C ASP A 53 7.01 -11.86 7.97
N LYS A 54 6.32 -11.21 6.99
CA LYS A 54 5.46 -10.06 7.28
C LYS A 54 4.25 -10.49 8.12
N ASP A 55 3.85 -9.64 9.06
CA ASP A 55 2.70 -9.85 9.95
C ASP A 55 1.33 -9.63 9.27
N TRP A 56 1.31 -8.94 8.13
CA TRP A 56 0.13 -8.72 7.28
C TRP A 56 0.42 -9.17 5.86
N ALA A 57 -0.50 -9.91 5.24
CA ALA A 57 -0.42 -10.41 3.87
C ALA A 57 0.97 -11.00 3.49
N PRO A 58 1.49 -12.00 4.27
CA PRO A 58 2.81 -12.59 4.01
C PRO A 58 2.88 -13.26 2.64
N GLY A 59 3.92 -12.96 1.86
CA GLY A 59 4.15 -13.55 0.54
C GLY A 59 3.25 -13.02 -0.58
N PHE A 60 2.35 -12.08 -0.30
CA PHE A 60 1.48 -11.44 -1.30
C PHE A 60 2.27 -10.44 -2.15
N HIS A 61 1.76 -10.17 -3.35
CA HIS A 61 2.25 -9.08 -4.19
C HIS A 61 1.57 -7.77 -3.79
N ASP A 62 2.30 -6.69 -3.96
CA ASP A 62 1.85 -5.33 -3.69
C ASP A 62 2.44 -4.37 -4.72
N CYS A 63 1.87 -3.19 -4.85
CA CYS A 63 2.46 -2.09 -5.62
C CYS A 63 2.53 -0.78 -4.83
N ALA A 64 2.21 -0.82 -3.54
CA ALA A 64 2.41 0.27 -2.60
C ALA A 64 3.53 -0.10 -1.61
N ALA A 65 4.62 0.64 -1.60
CA ALA A 65 5.63 0.55 -0.55
C ALA A 65 5.11 1.32 0.66
N GLY A 66 5.06 0.67 1.83
CA GLY A 66 4.49 1.35 2.99
C GLY A 66 4.31 0.48 4.23
N GLY A 67 3.86 1.13 5.27
CA GLY A 67 3.65 0.50 6.57
C GLY A 67 2.92 1.40 7.56
N VAL A 68 2.96 1.02 8.82
CA VAL A 68 2.29 1.75 9.91
C VAL A 68 2.99 3.07 10.19
N MET A 69 2.24 4.08 10.56
CA MET A 69 2.80 5.35 11.06
C MET A 69 3.11 5.22 12.55
N GLN A 70 4.29 5.67 12.94
CA GLN A 70 4.67 5.73 14.34
C GLN A 70 3.96 6.89 15.07
N ASP A 71 3.86 6.79 16.37
CA ASP A 71 3.27 7.84 17.21
C ASP A 71 4.03 9.16 17.03
N GLY A 72 3.28 10.22 16.68
CA GLY A 72 3.85 11.55 16.39
C GLY A 72 4.52 11.70 15.02
N GLU A 73 4.54 10.66 14.18
CA GLU A 73 5.09 10.73 12.83
C GLU A 73 4.12 11.46 11.87
N MET A 74 4.67 12.28 10.98
CA MET A 74 3.89 12.91 9.91
C MET A 74 3.77 11.97 8.69
N PRO A 75 2.65 11.99 7.95
CA PRO A 75 2.42 11.05 6.84
C PRO A 75 3.50 11.05 5.77
N ASP A 76 4.03 12.20 5.39
CA ASP A 76 5.10 12.33 4.39
C ASP A 76 6.44 11.80 4.91
N GLY A 77 6.72 11.99 6.20
CA GLY A 77 7.89 11.42 6.89
C GLY A 77 7.84 9.91 6.92
N ALA A 78 6.70 9.34 7.34
CA ALA A 78 6.46 7.89 7.36
C ALA A 78 6.59 7.29 5.95
N ALA A 79 5.97 7.90 4.95
CA ALA A 79 6.04 7.46 3.56
C ALA A 79 7.48 7.45 3.02
N ALA A 80 8.27 8.49 3.33
CA ALA A 80 9.66 8.56 2.91
C ALA A 80 10.53 7.50 3.62
N ARG A 81 10.28 7.22 4.90
CA ARG A 81 10.97 6.18 5.67
C ARG A 81 10.69 4.80 5.11
N GLU A 82 9.43 4.44 4.95
CA GLU A 82 9.00 3.14 4.41
C GLU A 82 9.53 2.91 2.99
N LEU A 83 9.46 3.93 2.14
CA LEU A 83 9.98 3.87 0.77
C LEU A 83 11.50 3.62 0.75
N ALA A 84 12.25 4.22 1.68
CA ALA A 84 13.68 4.00 1.82
C ALA A 84 14.00 2.60 2.38
N GLU A 85 13.24 2.13 3.37
CA GLU A 85 13.42 0.82 4.02
C GLU A 85 13.10 -0.32 3.06
N GLU A 86 11.92 -0.32 2.43
CA GLU A 86 11.48 -1.40 1.56
C GLU A 86 12.14 -1.42 0.18
N LEU A 87 12.31 -0.25 -0.45
CA LEU A 87 12.76 -0.14 -1.84
C LEU A 87 14.09 0.57 -2.03
N GLY A 88 14.73 1.05 -0.96
CA GLY A 88 16.01 1.77 -1.03
C GLY A 88 15.90 3.12 -1.76
N VAL A 89 14.71 3.64 -1.96
CA VAL A 89 14.45 4.89 -2.67
C VAL A 89 14.52 6.05 -1.68
N THR A 90 15.46 6.96 -1.86
CA THR A 90 15.66 8.11 -0.99
C THR A 90 15.66 9.43 -1.77
N GLY A 91 15.11 10.49 -1.15
CA GLY A 91 15.06 11.81 -1.77
C GLY A 91 14.05 11.95 -2.91
N ALA A 92 13.20 10.96 -3.14
CA ALA A 92 12.13 11.04 -4.12
C ALA A 92 11.08 12.08 -3.68
N ARG A 93 10.54 12.82 -4.65
CA ARG A 93 9.46 13.79 -4.38
C ARG A 93 8.14 13.05 -4.25
N LEU A 94 7.60 12.99 -3.05
CA LEU A 94 6.28 12.42 -2.78
C LEU A 94 5.17 13.40 -3.17
N ARG A 95 4.23 12.95 -3.99
CA ARG A 95 3.01 13.67 -4.35
C ARG A 95 1.86 13.07 -3.54
N PRO A 96 1.17 13.83 -2.68
CA PRO A 96 -0.03 13.33 -2.03
C PRO A 96 -1.06 12.86 -3.07
N PHE A 97 -1.59 11.66 -2.89
CA PHE A 97 -2.50 11.03 -3.85
C PHE A 97 -3.89 10.77 -3.25
N GLY A 98 -4.06 11.01 -1.96
CA GLY A 98 -5.32 10.89 -1.23
C GLY A 98 -5.20 10.04 0.02
N THR A 99 -6.33 9.53 0.48
CA THR A 99 -6.42 8.63 1.64
C THR A 99 -7.27 7.42 1.31
N SER A 100 -7.04 6.31 2.01
CA SER A 100 -7.83 5.09 1.90
C SER A 100 -8.16 4.55 3.28
N LEU A 101 -9.43 4.23 3.53
CA LEU A 101 -9.83 3.48 4.72
C LEU A 101 -10.05 2.02 4.32
N TYR A 102 -9.30 1.12 4.94
CA TYR A 102 -9.47 -0.32 4.79
C TYR A 102 -9.80 -0.97 6.13
N GLU A 103 -10.78 -1.85 6.15
CA GLU A 103 -11.20 -2.55 7.35
C GLU A 103 -11.67 -3.98 6.99
N ASP A 104 -11.01 -4.97 7.60
CA ASP A 104 -11.46 -6.37 7.55
C ASP A 104 -11.27 -7.07 8.92
N GLY A 105 -11.36 -8.39 8.95
CA GLY A 105 -11.20 -9.18 10.18
C GLY A 105 -9.76 -9.29 10.68
N GLU A 106 -8.76 -8.89 9.88
CA GLU A 106 -7.34 -9.06 10.18
C GLU A 106 -6.60 -7.73 10.33
N THR A 107 -7.01 -6.68 9.59
CA THR A 107 -6.40 -5.36 9.66
C THR A 107 -7.41 -4.25 9.44
N ARG A 108 -7.15 -3.11 10.09
CA ARG A 108 -7.93 -1.88 9.91
C ARG A 108 -6.96 -0.72 9.85
N CYS A 109 -6.85 -0.06 8.70
CA CYS A 109 -5.95 1.06 8.53
C CYS A 109 -6.62 2.25 7.82
N PHE A 110 -6.21 3.43 8.25
CA PHE A 110 -6.42 4.68 7.52
C PHE A 110 -5.08 5.06 6.88
N GLU A 111 -5.01 4.91 5.58
CA GLU A 111 -3.78 5.03 4.82
C GLU A 111 -3.69 6.40 4.16
N HIS A 112 -2.56 7.08 4.33
CA HIS A 112 -2.16 8.24 3.54
C HIS A 112 -1.40 7.76 2.31
N VAL A 113 -1.97 8.00 1.13
CA VAL A 113 -1.45 7.51 -0.14
C VAL A 113 -0.64 8.59 -0.83
N PHE A 114 0.53 8.21 -1.31
CA PHE A 114 1.41 9.04 -2.11
C PHE A 114 1.74 8.35 -3.43
N GLU A 115 2.17 9.14 -4.39
CA GLU A 115 2.78 8.65 -5.62
C GLU A 115 4.12 9.35 -5.83
N THR A 116 5.07 8.65 -6.44
CA THR A 116 6.35 9.23 -6.85
C THR A 116 6.78 8.67 -8.20
N THR A 117 7.59 9.46 -8.94
CA THR A 117 8.30 8.98 -10.12
C THR A 117 9.76 8.73 -9.75
N TRP A 118 10.26 7.55 -10.09
CA TRP A 118 11.61 7.11 -9.77
C TRP A 118 12.23 6.31 -10.91
N ASP A 119 13.32 6.82 -11.47
CA ASP A 119 14.09 6.16 -12.55
C ASP A 119 15.44 5.61 -12.04
N GLY A 120 15.70 5.75 -10.74
CA GLY A 120 16.91 5.22 -10.09
C GLY A 120 16.81 3.73 -9.79
N PRO A 121 17.87 3.15 -9.20
CA PRO A 121 17.84 1.77 -8.76
C PRO A 121 16.85 1.55 -7.62
N VAL A 122 16.25 0.36 -7.58
CA VAL A 122 15.45 -0.15 -6.46
C VAL A 122 16.25 -1.26 -5.78
N VAL A 123 16.40 -1.18 -4.46
CA VAL A 123 17.19 -2.11 -3.64
C VAL A 123 16.39 -2.56 -2.45
N HIS A 124 16.10 -3.85 -2.34
CA HIS A 124 15.40 -4.44 -1.20
C HIS A 124 16.39 -4.68 -0.06
N ALA A 125 16.54 -3.70 0.85
CA ALA A 125 17.61 -3.71 1.86
C ALA A 125 17.21 -4.41 3.17
N ASP A 126 15.95 -4.32 3.56
CA ASP A 126 15.45 -4.78 4.87
C ASP A 126 14.93 -6.23 4.90
N ARG A 127 14.94 -6.93 3.75
CA ARG A 127 14.38 -8.28 3.56
C ARG A 127 12.84 -8.38 3.68
N GLU A 128 12.14 -7.28 3.81
CA GLU A 128 10.67 -7.25 3.84
C GLU A 128 10.08 -7.45 2.45
N VAL A 129 10.85 -7.08 1.42
CA VAL A 129 10.56 -7.32 0.00
C VAL A 129 11.56 -8.36 -0.55
N VAL A 130 11.04 -9.42 -1.17
CA VAL A 130 11.86 -10.54 -1.67
C VAL A 130 11.95 -10.61 -3.19
N TRP A 131 11.14 -9.84 -3.90
CA TRP A 131 11.11 -9.74 -5.36
C TRP A 131 10.42 -8.44 -5.77
N GLY A 132 10.80 -7.92 -6.94
CA GLY A 132 10.09 -6.78 -7.53
C GLY A 132 10.39 -6.62 -9.02
N ALA A 133 9.46 -5.99 -9.73
CA ALA A 133 9.59 -5.69 -11.15
C ALA A 133 8.76 -4.45 -11.54
N TRP A 134 9.22 -3.73 -12.54
CA TRP A 134 8.45 -2.71 -13.22
C TRP A 134 7.42 -3.36 -14.16
N MET A 135 6.16 -2.97 -14.05
CA MET A 135 5.05 -3.46 -14.88
C MET A 135 4.29 -2.30 -15.50
N THR A 136 3.84 -2.47 -16.72
CA THR A 136 2.79 -1.61 -17.27
C THR A 136 1.48 -1.83 -16.52
N LEU A 137 0.58 -0.85 -16.50
CA LEU A 137 -0.75 -1.04 -15.90
C LEU A 137 -1.54 -2.16 -16.58
N ALA A 138 -1.33 -2.40 -17.86
CA ALA A 138 -1.96 -3.51 -18.57
C ALA A 138 -1.48 -4.90 -18.08
N GLU A 139 -0.17 -5.04 -17.79
CA GLU A 139 0.37 -6.27 -17.21
C GLU A 139 -0.14 -6.49 -15.78
N LEU A 140 -0.18 -5.42 -14.97
CA LEU A 140 -0.74 -5.47 -13.62
C LEU A 140 -2.23 -5.84 -13.68
N ASP A 141 -3.02 -5.23 -14.56
CA ASP A 141 -4.44 -5.53 -14.74
C ASP A 141 -4.68 -7.00 -15.09
N ALA A 142 -3.89 -7.54 -16.01
CA ALA A 142 -3.97 -8.96 -16.39
C ALA A 142 -3.69 -9.91 -15.20
N LEU A 143 -2.78 -9.53 -14.29
CA LEU A 143 -2.50 -10.29 -13.06
C LEU A 143 -3.61 -10.12 -12.03
N LEU A 144 -4.08 -8.90 -11.80
CA LEU A 144 -5.21 -8.60 -10.90
C LEU A 144 -6.50 -9.30 -11.33
N GLY A 145 -6.65 -9.55 -12.63
CA GLY A 145 -7.73 -10.33 -13.23
C GLY A 145 -7.70 -11.82 -12.86
N ARG A 146 -6.59 -12.38 -12.38
CA ARG A 146 -6.50 -13.80 -11.98
C ARG A 146 -7.06 -14.00 -10.57
N THR A 147 -7.81 -15.07 -10.37
CA THR A 147 -8.42 -15.39 -9.06
C THR A 147 -7.40 -15.90 -8.04
N ASN A 148 -6.29 -16.48 -8.51
CA ASN A 148 -5.28 -17.14 -7.69
C ASN A 148 -3.98 -16.34 -7.56
N TRP A 149 -3.95 -15.08 -7.98
CA TRP A 149 -2.77 -14.24 -7.77
C TRP A 149 -2.91 -13.51 -6.42
N PRO A 150 -2.08 -13.86 -5.43
CA PRO A 150 -2.16 -13.26 -4.11
C PRO A 150 -1.68 -11.80 -4.19
N PHE A 151 -2.58 -10.87 -3.98
CA PHE A 151 -2.33 -9.43 -4.00
C PHE A 151 -2.95 -8.79 -2.77
N VAL A 152 -2.22 -7.88 -2.14
CA VAL A 152 -2.58 -7.23 -0.87
C VAL A 152 -3.97 -6.59 -0.96
N PRO A 153 -4.89 -6.91 -0.03
CA PRO A 153 -6.31 -6.54 -0.16
C PRO A 153 -6.59 -5.04 -0.08
N ASP A 154 -5.92 -4.31 0.80
CA ASP A 154 -6.06 -2.85 0.97
C ASP A 154 -5.58 -2.10 -0.27
N THR A 155 -4.41 -2.45 -0.81
CA THR A 155 -3.92 -1.89 -2.08
C THR A 155 -4.84 -2.26 -3.25
N ARG A 156 -5.39 -3.49 -3.28
CA ARG A 156 -6.39 -3.87 -4.28
C ARG A 156 -7.64 -2.98 -4.20
N GLN A 157 -8.11 -2.69 -2.99
CA GLN A 157 -9.25 -1.78 -2.77
C GLN A 157 -8.91 -0.36 -3.25
N LEU A 158 -7.71 0.14 -2.93
CA LEU A 158 -7.22 1.44 -3.40
C LEU A 158 -7.22 1.51 -4.92
N LEU A 159 -6.57 0.56 -5.60
CA LEU A 159 -6.51 0.50 -7.07
C LEU A 159 -7.90 0.40 -7.71
N THR A 160 -8.82 -0.36 -7.10
CA THR A 160 -10.20 -0.46 -7.57
C THR A 160 -10.91 0.89 -7.54
N ARG A 161 -10.73 1.65 -6.45
CA ARG A 161 -11.30 3.00 -6.33
C ARG A 161 -10.70 3.95 -7.36
N LEU A 162 -9.35 3.95 -7.51
CA LEU A 162 -8.68 4.77 -8.52
C LEU A 162 -9.18 4.48 -9.94
N ALA A 163 -9.41 3.21 -10.27
CA ALA A 163 -9.95 2.80 -11.56
C ALA A 163 -11.41 3.25 -11.77
N LEU A 164 -12.26 3.10 -10.74
CA LEU A 164 -13.67 3.51 -10.78
C LEU A 164 -13.81 5.03 -10.91
N ASP A 165 -12.99 5.78 -10.19
CA ASP A 165 -13.00 7.25 -10.18
C ASP A 165 -12.25 7.83 -11.39
N CYS A 166 -11.77 6.97 -12.31
CA CYS A 166 -11.01 7.34 -13.51
C CYS A 166 -9.82 8.27 -13.20
N VAL A 167 -9.12 7.98 -12.11
CA VAL A 167 -7.96 8.78 -11.69
C VAL A 167 -6.79 8.50 -12.63
N GLU A 168 -6.40 9.50 -13.41
CA GLU A 168 -5.28 9.44 -14.34
C GLU A 168 -5.32 8.16 -15.21
N ASP A 169 -4.19 7.48 -15.40
CA ASP A 169 -4.10 6.25 -16.20
C ASP A 169 -4.51 4.98 -15.42
N TYR A 170 -4.79 5.06 -14.09
CA TYR A 170 -5.33 3.93 -13.31
C TYR A 170 -6.70 3.46 -13.82
N ALA A 171 -7.42 4.28 -14.59
CA ALA A 171 -8.63 3.87 -15.33
C ALA A 171 -8.39 2.64 -16.24
N ALA A 172 -7.13 2.35 -16.62
CA ALA A 172 -6.76 1.17 -17.40
C ALA A 172 -6.90 -0.16 -16.62
N LEU A 173 -7.06 -0.14 -15.28
CA LEU A 173 -7.24 -1.34 -14.45
C LEU A 173 -8.69 -1.87 -14.52
N ALA A 174 -9.15 -2.18 -15.73
CA ALA A 174 -10.54 -2.53 -16.03
C ALA A 174 -11.01 -3.87 -15.41
N SER A 175 -10.07 -4.80 -15.13
CA SER A 175 -10.39 -6.10 -14.51
C SER A 175 -10.95 -5.93 -13.08
N LEU A 176 -10.49 -4.91 -12.35
CA LEU A 176 -10.96 -4.59 -11.00
C LEU A 176 -12.41 -4.08 -11.02
N VAL A 177 -12.73 -3.19 -11.97
CA VAL A 177 -14.09 -2.65 -12.16
C VAL A 177 -15.07 -3.75 -12.52
N SER A 178 -14.71 -4.64 -13.47
CA SER A 178 -15.57 -5.73 -13.93
C SER A 178 -15.91 -6.75 -12.84
N ARG A 179 -15.08 -6.93 -11.84
CA ARG A 179 -15.34 -7.83 -10.70
C ARG A 179 -16.33 -7.23 -9.71
N GLN A 180 -16.23 -5.93 -9.43
CA GLN A 180 -17.10 -5.26 -8.48
C GLN A 180 -18.55 -5.24 -8.98
N THR A 181 -18.77 -5.03 -10.27
CA THR A 181 -20.12 -5.08 -10.88
C THR A 181 -20.76 -6.47 -10.86
N ARG A 182 -19.97 -7.56 -10.83
CA ARG A 182 -20.49 -8.93 -10.70
C ARG A 182 -20.81 -9.32 -9.25
N SER A 183 -20.18 -8.70 -8.26
CA SER A 183 -20.43 -8.96 -6.84
C SER A 183 -21.67 -8.23 -6.30
N THR A 184 -22.15 -7.20 -7.00
CA THR A 184 -23.33 -6.39 -6.63
C THR A 184 -24.57 -6.72 -7.47
N GLY A 185 -24.54 -7.76 -8.29
CA GLY A 185 -25.70 -8.29 -9.02
C GLY A 185 -26.66 -9.05 -8.09
N PRO A 186 -27.97 -9.01 -8.35
CA PRO A 186 -29.03 -9.56 -7.48
C PRO A 186 -28.92 -11.06 -7.27
#